data_5c13773ce82855d1adcb36b952d47760
#
_entry.id   5c13773ce82855d1adcb36b952d47760
#
_cell.length_a   1.000
_cell.length_b   1.000
_cell.length_c   1.000
_cell.angle_alpha   90.00
_cell.angle_beta   90.00
_cell.angle_gamma   90.00
#
_symmetry.space_group_name_H-M   'P 1'
#
loop_
_entity.id
_entity.type
_entity.pdbx_description
1 polymer ?
#
loop_
_entity_poly.entity_id
_entity_poly.type
_entity_poly.pdbx_seq_one_letter_code
_entity_poly.pdbx_strand_id
1 'polypeptide(L)'
;MFGTFVKNVIMNKLKYVSYLRVSTQKQGHSGLGLEAQREIIQKHLYDTTPISEFVEIESGRKKDRPKLKEALDLCRKTGATLIVAKLDRLARNVSFLSNLLETDVEIIFCDFPQANKMVLHILSAISQYEAELTASRTKSALAAKKARGYKLGNPEHLLDKHQQAIQNSIMTCKTKADNNPNNKR
;
A
#
# COMPACT_ATOMS: atom_id res chain seq x y z
N MET A 1 25.97 29.12 -14.55
CA MET A 1 24.81 29.30 -15.44
C MET A 1 24.50 28.07 -16.32
N PHE A 2 25.49 27.27 -16.74
CA PHE A 2 25.27 26.08 -17.60
C PHE A 2 24.53 24.91 -16.93
N GLY A 3 24.69 24.72 -15.61
CA GLY A 3 24.09 23.58 -14.89
C GLY A 3 22.57 23.62 -14.76
N THR A 4 21.97 24.81 -14.71
CA THR A 4 20.52 25.00 -14.56
C THR A 4 19.80 24.78 -15.90
N PHE A 5 20.42 25.16 -17.00
CA PHE A 5 19.84 25.02 -18.34
C PHE A 5 19.79 23.55 -18.80
N VAL A 6 20.84 22.78 -18.54
CA VAL A 6 20.89 21.34 -18.86
C VAL A 6 19.90 20.56 -17.98
N LYS A 7 19.75 20.92 -16.69
CA LYS A 7 18.76 20.32 -15.79
C LYS A 7 17.32 20.57 -16.28
N ASN A 8 17.01 21.79 -16.71
CA ASN A 8 15.68 22.13 -17.21
C ASN A 8 15.34 21.45 -18.54
N VAL A 9 16.32 21.30 -19.46
CA VAL A 9 16.09 20.62 -20.74
C VAL A 9 15.88 19.11 -20.59
N ILE A 10 16.54 18.47 -19.62
CA ILE A 10 16.37 17.04 -19.33
C ILE A 10 15.07 16.80 -18.54
N MET A 11 14.71 17.66 -17.58
CA MET A 11 13.49 17.54 -16.80
C MET A 11 12.22 17.78 -17.61
N ASN A 12 12.27 18.57 -18.68
CA ASN A 12 11.11 18.82 -19.55
C ASN A 12 10.74 17.62 -20.46
N LYS A 13 11.52 16.53 -20.44
CA LYS A 13 11.24 15.24 -21.10
C LYS A 13 10.75 14.14 -20.17
N LEU A 14 10.90 14.31 -18.86
CA LEU A 14 10.50 13.30 -17.88
C LEU A 14 9.00 13.45 -17.57
N LYS A 15 8.25 12.39 -17.84
CA LYS A 15 6.85 12.29 -17.46
C LYS A 15 6.75 11.64 -16.08
N TYR A 16 5.91 12.19 -15.21
CA TYR A 16 5.69 11.66 -13.87
C TYR A 16 4.24 11.25 -13.69
N VAL A 17 4.04 10.15 -12.97
CA VAL A 17 2.73 9.71 -12.46
C VAL A 17 2.80 9.75 -10.95
N SER A 18 1.92 10.49 -10.30
CA SER A 18 1.91 10.57 -8.83
C SER A 18 1.01 9.51 -8.21
N TYR A 19 1.50 8.88 -7.14
CA TYR A 19 0.73 7.96 -6.33
C TYR A 19 0.67 8.43 -4.89
N LEU A 20 -0.55 8.59 -4.39
CA LEU A 20 -0.86 9.03 -3.04
C LEU A 20 -1.66 7.95 -2.31
N ARG A 21 -1.47 7.86 -0.99
CA ARG A 21 -2.19 6.87 -0.17
C ARG A 21 -2.63 7.44 1.16
N VAL A 22 -3.87 7.13 1.54
CA VAL A 22 -4.43 7.38 2.87
C VAL A 22 -4.99 6.12 3.50
N SER A 23 -4.98 6.02 4.83
CA SER A 23 -5.31 4.80 5.56
C SER A 23 -6.80 4.64 5.88
N THR A 24 -7.60 5.69 5.75
CA THR A 24 -9.05 5.65 6.02
C THR A 24 -9.81 6.62 5.12
N GLN A 25 -11.10 6.32 4.85
CA GLN A 25 -11.98 7.24 4.13
C GLN A 25 -12.07 8.61 4.83
N LYS A 26 -12.10 8.65 6.19
CA LYS A 26 -12.12 9.92 6.94
C LYS A 26 -10.89 10.79 6.68
N GLN A 27 -9.70 10.18 6.55
CA GLN A 27 -8.47 10.92 6.18
C GLN A 27 -8.46 11.33 4.71
N GLY A 28 -9.10 10.56 3.84
CA GLY A 28 -9.33 10.96 2.45
C GLY A 28 -10.30 12.13 2.33
N HIS A 29 -11.33 12.18 3.17
CA HIS A 29 -12.30 13.28 3.17
C HIS A 29 -11.79 14.56 3.85
N SER A 30 -10.91 14.46 4.86
CA SER A 30 -10.30 15.66 5.47
C SER A 30 -9.28 16.37 4.57
N GLY A 31 -8.79 15.67 3.53
CA GLY A 31 -7.85 16.22 2.55
C GLY A 31 -6.43 16.45 3.05
N LEU A 32 -6.25 16.79 4.33
CA LEU A 32 -4.97 17.21 4.91
C LEU A 32 -3.80 16.25 4.63
N GLY A 33 -4.06 14.94 4.70
CA GLY A 33 -3.02 13.93 4.43
C GLY A 33 -2.65 13.80 2.96
N LEU A 34 -3.57 14.11 2.03
CA LEU A 34 -3.34 14.12 0.59
C LEU A 34 -2.67 15.42 0.15
N GLU A 35 -3.10 16.55 0.69
CA GLU A 35 -2.52 17.87 0.41
C GLU A 35 -1.04 17.91 0.78
N ALA A 36 -0.70 17.41 1.98
CA ALA A 36 0.71 17.32 2.39
C ALA A 36 1.56 16.44 1.45
N GLN A 37 1.00 15.35 0.92
CA GLN A 37 1.70 14.51 -0.06
C GLN A 37 1.85 15.23 -1.39
N ARG A 38 0.82 15.94 -1.89
CA ARG A 38 0.91 16.75 -3.12
C ARG A 38 1.95 17.83 -2.99
N GLU A 39 2.00 18.53 -1.86
CA GLU A 39 2.98 19.59 -1.60
C GLU A 39 4.41 19.04 -1.63
N ILE A 40 4.68 17.88 -1.02
CA ILE A 40 5.99 17.22 -1.06
C ILE A 40 6.38 16.88 -2.50
N ILE A 41 5.46 16.30 -3.27
CA ILE A 41 5.71 15.94 -4.68
C ILE A 41 5.95 17.20 -5.51
N GLN A 42 5.14 18.23 -5.35
CA GLN A 42 5.28 19.48 -6.10
C GLN A 42 6.60 20.19 -5.80
N LYS A 43 7.02 20.22 -4.54
CA LYS A 43 8.35 20.73 -4.15
C LYS A 43 9.49 19.94 -4.80
N HIS A 44 9.34 18.62 -4.96
CA HIS A 44 10.34 17.77 -5.61
C HIS A 44 10.38 18.00 -7.13
N LEU A 45 9.24 18.18 -7.75
CA LEU A 45 9.10 18.35 -9.21
C LEU A 45 9.32 19.80 -9.69
N TYR A 46 9.39 20.77 -8.77
CA TYR A 46 9.48 22.21 -9.07
C TYR A 46 8.33 22.67 -9.99
N ASP A 47 8.64 22.95 -11.25
CA ASP A 47 7.68 23.46 -12.25
C ASP A 47 7.01 22.35 -13.08
N THR A 48 7.35 21.08 -12.83
CA THR A 48 6.77 19.96 -13.56
C THR A 48 5.53 19.43 -12.85
N THR A 49 4.47 19.16 -13.60
CA THR A 49 3.25 18.54 -13.06
C THR A 49 3.16 17.08 -13.48
N PRO A 50 2.69 16.18 -12.62
CA PRO A 50 2.41 14.80 -13.00
C PRO A 50 1.37 14.73 -14.13
N ILE A 51 1.53 13.81 -15.08
CA ILE A 51 0.57 13.58 -16.16
C ILE A 51 -0.73 12.95 -15.65
N SER A 52 -0.67 12.27 -14.50
CA SER A 52 -1.83 11.68 -13.82
C SER A 52 -1.55 11.51 -12.34
N GLU A 53 -2.60 11.55 -11.52
CA GLU A 53 -2.57 11.30 -10.08
C GLU A 53 -3.46 10.11 -9.74
N PHE A 54 -2.95 9.18 -8.96
CA PHE A 54 -3.68 8.03 -8.44
C PHE A 54 -3.74 8.09 -6.91
N VAL A 55 -4.95 8.04 -6.37
CA VAL A 55 -5.19 8.08 -4.93
C VAL A 55 -5.73 6.73 -4.46
N GLU A 56 -5.00 6.07 -3.56
CA GLU A 56 -5.38 4.82 -2.93
C GLU A 56 -5.92 5.07 -1.53
N ILE A 57 -7.12 4.55 -1.26
CA ILE A 57 -7.73 4.56 0.08
C ILE A 57 -7.62 3.14 0.65
N GLU A 58 -6.64 2.91 1.53
CA GLU A 58 -6.39 1.60 2.11
C GLU A 58 -7.33 1.36 3.31
N SER A 59 -8.35 0.52 3.14
CA SER A 59 -9.14 0.01 4.27
C SER A 59 -8.39 -1.16 4.92
N GLY A 60 -8.06 -1.03 6.19
CA GLY A 60 -7.10 -1.80 7.01
C GLY A 60 -6.98 -3.33 6.87
N ARG A 61 -7.78 -4.01 6.05
CA ARG A 61 -7.70 -5.46 5.81
C ARG A 61 -7.44 -5.85 4.36
N LYS A 62 -7.61 -4.95 3.41
CA LYS A 62 -7.38 -5.26 1.99
C LYS A 62 -5.93 -4.95 1.62
N LYS A 63 -5.17 -5.98 1.29
CA LYS A 63 -3.79 -5.87 0.79
C LYS A 63 -3.73 -5.53 -0.70
N ASP A 64 -4.88 -5.48 -1.38
CA ASP A 64 -4.96 -5.19 -2.79
C ASP A 64 -4.93 -3.67 -3.03
N ARG A 65 -4.11 -3.23 -3.98
CA ARG A 65 -3.86 -1.82 -4.31
C ARG A 65 -4.15 -1.58 -5.79
N PRO A 66 -5.44 -1.54 -6.17
CA PRO A 66 -5.82 -1.41 -7.58
C PRO A 66 -5.30 -0.11 -8.20
N LYS A 67 -5.32 1.00 -7.46
CA LYS A 67 -4.84 2.29 -7.97
C LYS A 67 -3.33 2.31 -8.24
N LEU A 68 -2.56 1.58 -7.45
CA LEU A 68 -1.13 1.43 -7.73
C LEU A 68 -0.88 0.60 -8.99
N LYS A 69 -1.64 -0.47 -9.20
CA LYS A 69 -1.54 -1.27 -10.43
C LYS A 69 -1.84 -0.40 -11.66
N GLU A 70 -2.93 0.38 -11.61
CA GLU A 70 -3.29 1.33 -12.67
C GLU A 70 -2.17 2.35 -12.92
N ALA A 71 -1.56 2.90 -11.85
CA ALA A 71 -0.44 3.84 -11.95
C ALA A 71 0.79 3.22 -12.62
N LEU A 72 1.18 2.00 -12.22
CA LEU A 72 2.30 1.27 -12.81
C LEU A 72 2.05 0.93 -14.28
N ASP A 73 0.83 0.54 -14.64
CA ASP A 73 0.47 0.24 -16.02
C ASP A 73 0.52 1.50 -16.89
N LEU A 74 0.11 2.65 -16.35
CA LEU A 74 0.27 3.92 -17.06
C LEU A 74 1.75 4.30 -17.22
N CYS A 75 2.57 4.11 -16.19
CA CYS A 75 4.01 4.33 -16.28
C CYS A 75 4.66 3.47 -17.37
N ARG A 76 4.33 2.16 -17.42
CA ARG A 76 4.85 1.27 -18.48
C ARG A 76 4.45 1.72 -19.90
N LYS A 77 3.18 2.12 -20.06
CA LYS A 77 2.65 2.56 -21.37
C LYS A 77 3.24 3.89 -21.85
N THR A 78 3.58 4.79 -20.92
CA THR A 78 4.00 6.16 -21.25
C THR A 78 5.50 6.40 -21.11
N GLY A 79 6.24 5.45 -20.53
CA GLY A 79 7.63 5.62 -20.12
C GLY A 79 7.78 6.65 -18.98
N ALA A 80 6.73 6.83 -18.15
CA ALA A 80 6.74 7.78 -17.04
C ALA A 80 7.35 7.15 -15.79
N THR A 81 7.97 8.00 -14.96
CA THR A 81 8.47 7.65 -13.63
C THR A 81 7.35 7.76 -12.60
N LEU A 82 7.18 6.74 -11.74
CA LEU A 82 6.26 6.80 -10.62
C LEU A 82 6.87 7.66 -9.50
N ILE A 83 6.16 8.68 -9.05
CA ILE A 83 6.59 9.53 -7.93
C ILE A 83 5.69 9.37 -6.71
N VAL A 84 6.31 9.19 -5.55
CA VAL A 84 5.64 8.96 -4.27
C VAL A 84 6.22 9.90 -3.21
N ALA A 85 5.35 10.53 -2.42
CA ALA A 85 5.78 11.51 -1.42
C ALA A 85 6.72 10.91 -0.36
N LYS A 86 6.41 9.69 0.13
CA LYS A 86 7.19 9.02 1.18
C LYS A 86 7.25 7.52 0.98
N LEU A 87 8.41 6.94 1.29
CA LEU A 87 8.64 5.50 1.21
C LEU A 87 7.67 4.69 2.08
N ASP A 88 7.33 5.16 3.29
CA ASP A 88 6.40 4.50 4.21
C ASP A 88 4.99 4.34 3.63
N ARG A 89 4.63 5.15 2.65
CA ARG A 89 3.35 5.04 1.92
C ARG A 89 3.28 3.79 1.05
N LEU A 90 4.41 3.29 0.58
CA LEU A 90 4.52 2.05 -0.19
C LEU A 90 5.03 0.86 0.63
N ALA A 91 5.96 1.06 1.54
CA ALA A 91 6.81 0.06 2.17
C ALA A 91 6.21 -0.70 3.36
N ARG A 92 4.90 -0.59 3.66
CA ARG A 92 4.29 -1.34 4.79
C ARG A 92 4.33 -2.86 4.64
N ASN A 93 4.58 -3.38 3.46
CA ASN A 93 4.70 -4.80 3.20
C ASN A 93 5.94 -5.07 2.35
N VAL A 94 6.88 -5.78 2.93
CA VAL A 94 8.16 -6.15 2.33
C VAL A 94 7.99 -6.90 1.02
N SER A 95 7.12 -7.92 1.00
CA SER A 95 6.84 -8.69 -0.22
C SER A 95 6.30 -7.81 -1.34
N PHE A 96 5.52 -6.79 -0.96
CA PHE A 96 4.99 -5.83 -1.91
C PHE A 96 6.09 -4.92 -2.48
N LEU A 97 7.00 -4.44 -1.62
CA LEU A 97 8.13 -3.62 -2.05
C LEU A 97 9.07 -4.41 -2.98
N SER A 98 9.36 -5.68 -2.66
CA SER A 98 10.18 -6.55 -3.52
C SER A 98 9.54 -6.72 -4.90
N ASN A 99 8.25 -7.05 -4.97
CA ASN A 99 7.53 -7.17 -6.25
C ASN A 99 7.52 -5.86 -7.04
N LEU A 100 7.46 -4.71 -6.33
CA LEU A 100 7.49 -3.40 -6.96
C LEU A 100 8.86 -3.09 -7.56
N LEU A 101 9.94 -3.53 -6.90
CA LEU A 101 11.33 -3.35 -7.36
C LEU A 101 11.68 -4.25 -8.55
N GLU A 102 10.94 -5.34 -8.74
CA GLU A 102 11.06 -6.22 -9.91
C GLU A 102 10.38 -5.63 -11.15
N THR A 103 9.61 -4.54 -10.99
CA THR A 103 9.00 -3.86 -12.14
C THR A 103 10.03 -3.04 -12.91
N ASP A 104 9.84 -2.95 -14.24
CA ASP A 104 10.68 -2.11 -15.12
C ASP A 104 10.35 -0.61 -15.00
N VAL A 105 9.48 -0.22 -14.05
CA VAL A 105 9.09 1.17 -13.82
C VAL A 105 10.09 1.83 -12.88
N GLU A 106 10.58 2.99 -13.27
CA GLU A 106 11.39 3.83 -12.39
C GLU A 106 10.51 4.46 -11.32
N ILE A 107 10.97 4.41 -10.05
CA ILE A 107 10.22 4.92 -8.90
C ILE A 107 11.09 5.90 -8.12
N ILE A 108 10.53 7.06 -7.84
CA ILE A 108 11.17 8.11 -7.01
C ILE A 108 10.36 8.30 -5.73
N PHE A 109 11.06 8.26 -4.60
CA PHE A 109 10.53 8.64 -3.30
C PHE A 109 11.05 10.03 -2.93
N CYS A 110 10.16 11.00 -2.71
CA CYS A 110 10.56 12.37 -2.46
C CYS A 110 11.31 12.55 -1.12
N ASP A 111 10.99 11.73 -0.11
CA ASP A 111 11.70 11.72 1.18
C ASP A 111 13.03 10.95 1.14
N PHE A 112 13.25 10.15 0.11
CA PHE A 112 14.48 9.37 -0.05
C PHE A 112 14.90 9.26 -1.53
N PRO A 113 15.29 10.39 -2.18
CA PRO A 113 15.60 10.42 -3.60
C PRO A 113 16.80 9.53 -4.02
N GLN A 114 17.67 9.20 -3.07
CA GLN A 114 18.85 8.36 -3.30
C GLN A 114 18.57 6.86 -3.13
N ALA A 115 17.30 6.48 -2.88
CA ALA A 115 16.92 5.08 -2.77
C ALA A 115 17.03 4.39 -4.13
N ASN A 116 18.20 3.79 -4.38
CA ASN A 116 18.35 2.88 -5.52
C ASN A 116 17.76 1.50 -5.19
N LYS A 117 17.59 0.66 -6.22
CA LYS A 117 17.02 -0.70 -6.07
C LYS A 117 17.73 -1.49 -4.97
N MET A 118 19.06 -1.41 -4.86
CA MET A 118 19.85 -2.13 -3.87
C MET A 118 19.51 -1.70 -2.43
N VAL A 119 19.43 -0.40 -2.17
CA VAL A 119 19.06 0.15 -0.85
C VAL A 119 17.65 -0.27 -0.46
N LEU A 120 16.72 -0.25 -1.40
CA LEU A 120 15.34 -0.68 -1.18
C LEU A 120 15.27 -2.19 -0.88
N HIS A 121 16.05 -3.03 -1.55
CA HIS A 121 16.16 -4.47 -1.23
C HIS A 121 16.72 -4.70 0.19
N ILE A 122 17.73 -3.94 0.59
CA ILE A 122 18.29 -4.03 1.95
C ILE A 122 17.25 -3.62 2.99
N LEU A 123 16.55 -2.51 2.80
CA LEU A 123 15.47 -2.07 3.69
C LEU A 123 14.33 -3.10 3.76
N SER A 124 14.00 -3.70 2.62
CA SER A 124 13.01 -4.78 2.54
C SER A 124 13.44 -5.98 3.40
N ALA A 125 14.67 -6.45 3.26
CA ALA A 125 15.20 -7.56 4.04
C ALA A 125 15.23 -7.27 5.56
N ILE A 126 15.63 -6.06 5.95
CA ILE A 126 15.62 -5.62 7.36
C ILE A 126 14.20 -5.63 7.92
N SER A 127 13.23 -5.07 7.20
CA SER A 127 11.83 -5.03 7.65
C SER A 127 11.23 -6.43 7.78
N GLN A 128 11.61 -7.37 6.91
CA GLN A 128 11.21 -8.77 7.02
C GLN A 128 11.79 -9.41 8.29
N TYR A 129 13.07 -9.22 8.54
CA TYR A 129 13.73 -9.74 9.72
C TYR A 129 13.11 -9.19 11.03
N GLU A 130 12.79 -7.89 11.08
CA GLU A 130 12.09 -7.28 12.22
C GLU A 130 10.70 -7.90 12.45
N ALA A 131 9.96 -8.16 11.38
CA ALA A 131 8.64 -8.80 11.47
C ALA A 131 8.73 -10.23 11.99
N GLU A 132 9.72 -11.01 11.52
CA GLU A 132 9.99 -12.38 11.99
C GLU A 132 10.43 -12.40 13.45
N LEU A 133 11.30 -11.47 13.86
CA LEU A 133 11.71 -11.30 15.25
C LEU A 133 10.50 -11.00 16.17
N THR A 134 9.63 -10.10 15.76
CA THR A 134 8.43 -9.72 16.49
C THR A 134 7.46 -10.91 16.62
N ALA A 135 7.26 -11.65 15.53
CA ALA A 135 6.44 -12.86 15.51
C ALA A 135 7.00 -13.94 16.45
N SER A 136 8.31 -14.17 16.43
CA SER A 136 9.01 -15.11 17.30
C SER A 136 8.87 -14.72 18.77
N ARG A 137 9.10 -13.46 19.12
CA ARG A 137 8.92 -12.93 20.48
C ARG A 137 7.48 -13.11 20.99
N THR A 138 6.51 -12.79 20.12
CA THR A 138 5.09 -12.96 20.45
C THR A 138 4.74 -14.42 20.68
N LYS A 139 5.24 -15.33 19.82
CA LYS A 139 5.04 -16.79 19.96
C LYS A 139 5.62 -17.31 21.27
N SER A 140 6.83 -16.88 21.62
CA SER A 140 7.49 -17.27 22.87
C SER A 140 6.74 -16.74 24.10
N ALA A 141 6.29 -15.49 24.09
CA ALA A 141 5.51 -14.89 25.16
C ALA A 141 4.15 -15.61 25.36
N LEU A 142 3.47 -15.95 24.24
CA LEU A 142 2.22 -16.71 24.29
C LEU A 142 2.43 -18.13 24.80
N ALA A 143 3.51 -18.80 24.41
CA ALA A 143 3.88 -20.13 24.91
C ALA A 143 4.13 -20.10 26.43
N ALA A 144 4.90 -19.12 26.91
CA ALA A 144 5.13 -18.92 28.36
C ALA A 144 3.84 -18.62 29.12
N LYS A 145 2.94 -17.82 28.55
CA LYS A 145 1.63 -17.54 29.15
C LYS A 145 0.76 -18.80 29.22
N LYS A 146 0.76 -19.62 28.17
CA LYS A 146 0.06 -20.91 28.12
C LYS A 146 0.62 -21.90 29.17
N ALA A 147 1.94 -21.98 29.31
CA ALA A 147 2.59 -22.84 30.30
C ALA A 147 2.24 -22.46 31.75
N ARG A 148 1.91 -21.18 32.02
CA ARG A 148 1.42 -20.69 33.29
C ARG A 148 -0.09 -20.94 33.53
N GLY A 149 -0.76 -21.67 32.63
CA GLY A 149 -2.18 -22.02 32.76
C GLY A 149 -3.17 -20.94 32.29
N TYR A 150 -2.69 -19.84 31.69
CA TYR A 150 -3.58 -18.81 31.15
C TYR A 150 -4.23 -19.28 29.84
N LYS A 151 -5.54 -19.14 29.74
CA LYS A 151 -6.25 -19.33 28.47
C LYS A 151 -5.87 -18.20 27.53
N LEU A 152 -5.47 -18.54 26.29
CA LEU A 152 -5.16 -17.59 25.23
C LEU A 152 -6.41 -17.36 24.38
N GLY A 153 -6.71 -16.10 24.06
CA GLY A 153 -7.91 -15.70 23.31
C GLY A 153 -9.07 -15.32 24.23
N ASN A 154 -10.11 -14.73 23.66
CA ASN A 154 -11.37 -14.45 24.35
C ASN A 154 -12.47 -15.31 23.70
N PRO A 155 -12.78 -16.50 24.25
CA PRO A 155 -13.75 -17.43 23.68
C PRO A 155 -15.18 -16.87 23.64
N GLU A 156 -15.57 -15.99 24.58
CA GLU A 156 -16.91 -15.40 24.64
C GLU A 156 -17.19 -14.51 23.42
N HIS A 157 -16.21 -13.69 22.99
CA HIS A 157 -16.35 -12.88 21.78
C HIS A 157 -16.34 -13.70 20.46
N LEU A 158 -15.85 -14.94 20.51
CA LEU A 158 -15.83 -15.83 19.35
C LEU A 158 -17.17 -16.50 19.14
N LEU A 159 -17.88 -16.87 20.22
CA LEU A 159 -19.17 -17.57 20.14
C LEU A 159 -20.25 -16.67 19.55
N ASP A 160 -20.39 -15.42 20.03
CA ASP A 160 -21.38 -14.47 19.53
C ASP A 160 -21.12 -14.06 18.07
N LYS A 161 -19.86 -13.79 17.71
CA LYS A 161 -19.49 -13.46 16.33
C LYS A 161 -19.54 -14.66 15.41
N HIS A 162 -19.35 -15.88 15.91
CA HIS A 162 -19.43 -17.09 15.08
C HIS A 162 -20.88 -17.39 14.70
N GLN A 163 -21.83 -17.23 15.59
CA GLN A 163 -23.26 -17.38 15.28
C GLN A 163 -23.74 -16.31 14.28
N GLN A 164 -23.35 -15.05 14.46
CA GLN A 164 -23.65 -13.98 13.49
C GLN A 164 -23.00 -14.23 12.13
N ALA A 165 -21.76 -14.71 12.09
CA ALA A 165 -21.07 -15.03 10.84
C ALA A 165 -21.74 -16.21 10.10
N ILE A 166 -22.20 -17.23 10.82
CA ILE A 166 -22.96 -18.34 10.24
C ILE A 166 -24.30 -17.86 9.68
N GLN A 167 -25.05 -17.05 10.43
CA GLN A 167 -26.33 -16.50 9.97
C GLN A 167 -26.14 -15.61 8.71
N ASN A 168 -25.15 -14.74 8.72
CA ASN A 168 -24.82 -13.91 7.56
C ASN A 168 -24.39 -14.74 6.34
N SER A 169 -23.65 -15.82 6.55
CA SER A 169 -23.24 -16.75 5.49
C SER A 169 -24.45 -17.47 4.90
N ILE A 170 -25.36 -17.97 5.73
CA ILE A 170 -26.61 -18.63 5.29
C ILE A 170 -27.49 -17.65 4.51
N MET A 171 -27.64 -16.42 5.00
CA MET A 171 -28.40 -15.36 4.31
C MET A 171 -27.79 -15.04 2.95
N THR A 172 -26.49 -14.89 2.87
CA THR A 172 -25.77 -14.61 1.62
C THR A 172 -25.90 -15.77 0.63
N CYS A 173 -25.85 -17.02 1.11
CA CYS A 173 -26.06 -18.20 0.25
C CYS A 173 -27.49 -18.29 -0.28
N LYS A 174 -28.51 -18.01 0.57
CA LYS A 174 -29.90 -17.95 0.15
C LYS A 174 -30.13 -16.88 -0.92
N THR A 175 -29.64 -15.65 -0.67
CA THR A 175 -29.78 -14.55 -1.63
C THR A 175 -29.09 -14.84 -2.97
N LYS A 176 -27.95 -15.52 -2.95
CA LYS A 176 -27.28 -15.97 -4.19
C LYS A 176 -28.03 -17.07 -4.90
N ALA A 177 -28.66 -18.01 -4.17
CA ALA A 177 -29.48 -19.07 -4.74
C ALA A 177 -30.75 -18.51 -5.37
N ASP A 178 -31.43 -17.57 -4.71
CA ASP A 178 -32.67 -16.92 -5.19
C ASP A 178 -32.41 -16.02 -6.42
N ASN A 179 -31.22 -15.44 -6.52
CA ASN A 179 -30.80 -14.58 -7.64
C ASN A 179 -30.13 -15.38 -8.80
N ASN A 180 -30.01 -16.70 -8.68
CA ASN A 180 -29.43 -17.51 -9.74
C ASN A 180 -30.45 -17.76 -10.83
N PRO A 181 -30.25 -17.29 -12.08
CA PRO A 181 -31.22 -17.46 -13.17
C PRO A 181 -31.50 -18.93 -13.52
N ASN A 182 -30.62 -19.86 -13.16
CA ASN A 182 -30.78 -21.28 -13.41
C ASN A 182 -31.69 -22.00 -12.38
N ASN A 183 -32.05 -21.35 -11.26
CA ASN A 183 -32.97 -21.90 -10.26
C ASN A 183 -34.42 -21.49 -10.45
N LYS A 184 -34.75 -20.74 -11.50
CA LYS A 184 -36.13 -20.37 -11.89
C LYS A 184 -36.60 -21.28 -13.00
N ARG A 185 -36.74 -22.56 -12.69
CA ARG A 185 -37.53 -23.52 -13.48
C ARG A 185 -38.68 -24.08 -12.65
#